data_b7ff6f3d5cd7b83bdc694e9c76bb8f96
#
_entry.id   b7ff6f3d5cd7b83bdc694e9c76bb8f96
#
_cell.length_a   1.000
_cell.length_b   1.000
_cell.length_c   1.000
_cell.angle_alpha   90.00
_cell.angle_beta   90.00
_cell.angle_gamma   90.00
#
_symmetry.space_group_name_H-M   'P 1'
#
loop_
_entity.id
_entity.type
_entity.pdbx_description
1 polymer ?
#
loop_
_entity_poly.entity_id
_entity_poly.type
_entity_poly.pdbx_seq_one_letter_code
_entity_poly.pdbx_strand_id
1 'polypeptide(L)'
;MYEKKIPKDLSCGLNIAIEVIGGKWKSNLLANINKGIKRPSELHKSIPQASARVLNQQLSELEFHGIVTKKIHNVLPPKVEYSLTSGGESILEVLYAMKSWGESYKKTFHEIIKYEG
;
A
#
# COMPACT_ATOMS: atom_id res chain seq x y z
N MET A 1 -7.14 -13.65 11.14
CA MET A 1 -5.83 -13.10 10.75
C MET A 1 -4.97 -14.18 10.14
N TYR A 2 -4.28 -13.88 9.07
CA TYR A 2 -3.41 -14.83 8.41
C TYR A 2 -2.18 -15.11 9.26
N GLU A 3 -1.93 -16.38 9.53
CA GLU A 3 -0.74 -16.81 10.25
C GLU A 3 0.27 -17.40 9.29
N LYS A 4 1.51 -16.92 9.37
CA LYS A 4 2.59 -17.44 8.55
C LYS A 4 3.19 -18.66 9.23
N LYS A 5 3.17 -19.77 8.54
CA LYS A 5 3.70 -21.03 9.09
C LYS A 5 5.21 -21.12 9.03
N ILE A 6 5.84 -20.40 8.11
CA ILE A 6 7.28 -20.39 7.92
C ILE A 6 7.81 -19.03 8.38
N PRO A 7 8.72 -18.98 9.38
CA PRO A 7 9.31 -17.72 9.82
C PRO A 7 10.05 -17.03 8.67
N LYS A 8 9.89 -15.72 8.56
CA LYS A 8 10.62 -14.94 7.60
C LYS A 8 11.98 -14.55 8.14
N ASP A 9 12.96 -14.51 7.25
CA ASP A 9 14.26 -13.93 7.58
C ASP A 9 14.15 -12.41 7.45
N LEU A 10 13.89 -11.75 8.58
CA LEU A 10 13.77 -10.28 8.62
C LEU A 10 15.12 -9.59 8.83
N SER A 11 16.22 -10.30 8.69
CA SER A 11 17.54 -9.67 8.58
C SER A 11 17.86 -9.29 7.15
N CYS A 12 17.13 -9.83 6.18
CA CYS A 12 17.31 -9.52 4.76
C CYS A 12 16.49 -8.30 4.37
N GLY A 13 17.14 -7.27 3.83
CA GLY A 13 16.46 -6.04 3.43
C GLY A 13 15.34 -6.24 2.43
N LEU A 14 15.51 -7.18 1.49
CA LEU A 14 14.47 -7.48 0.52
C LEU A 14 13.21 -8.03 1.22
N ASN A 15 13.40 -8.94 2.17
CA ASN A 15 12.29 -9.51 2.92
C ASN A 15 11.59 -8.46 3.77
N ILE A 16 12.36 -7.52 4.34
CA ILE A 16 11.78 -6.40 5.10
C ILE A 16 10.91 -5.55 4.19
N ALA A 17 11.40 -5.19 3.00
CA ALA A 17 10.63 -4.39 2.06
C ALA A 17 9.33 -5.08 1.67
N ILE A 18 9.39 -6.38 1.37
CA ILE A 18 8.21 -7.15 1.02
C ILE A 18 7.23 -7.22 2.20
N GLU A 19 7.73 -7.36 3.41
CA GLU A 19 6.88 -7.37 4.59
C GLU A 19 6.13 -6.04 4.76
N VAL A 20 6.82 -4.93 4.51
CA VAL A 20 6.28 -3.59 4.73
C VAL A 20 5.26 -3.21 3.66
N ILE A 21 5.54 -3.48 2.38
CA ILE A 21 4.67 -3.05 1.26
C ILE A 21 3.98 -4.21 0.57
N GLY A 22 4.18 -5.43 1.03
CA GLY A 22 3.61 -6.63 0.43
C GLY A 22 2.16 -6.84 0.83
N GLY A 23 1.28 -6.10 0.27
CA GLY A 23 -0.16 -6.27 0.40
C GLY A 23 -0.77 -5.88 -0.93
N LYS A 24 -1.90 -6.45 -1.26
CA LYS A 24 -2.47 -6.28 -2.59
C LYS A 24 -2.69 -4.82 -2.98
N TRP A 25 -3.01 -3.97 -1.98
CA TRP A 25 -3.40 -2.59 -2.26
C TRP A 25 -2.49 -1.55 -1.61
N LYS A 26 -1.45 -1.97 -0.88
CA LYS A 26 -0.60 -1.03 -0.13
C LYS A 26 0.09 -0.03 -1.04
N SER A 27 0.65 -0.49 -2.16
CA SER A 27 1.31 0.43 -3.10
C SER A 27 0.33 1.44 -3.69
N ASN A 28 -0.90 0.99 -4.01
CA ASN A 28 -1.94 1.89 -4.51
C ASN A 28 -2.33 2.93 -3.46
N LEU A 29 -2.49 2.50 -2.21
CA LEU A 29 -2.80 3.40 -1.11
C LEU A 29 -1.71 4.45 -0.93
N LEU A 30 -0.45 4.04 -0.94
CA LEU A 30 0.67 4.97 -0.78
C LEU A 30 0.74 5.97 -1.94
N ALA A 31 0.55 5.50 -3.17
CA ALA A 31 0.53 6.38 -4.33
C ALA A 31 -0.58 7.43 -4.22
N ASN A 32 -1.77 7.01 -3.78
CA ASN A 32 -2.90 7.91 -3.64
C ASN A 32 -2.70 8.91 -2.51
N ILE A 33 -2.17 8.46 -1.37
CA ILE A 33 -1.85 9.38 -0.26
C ILE A 33 -0.82 10.42 -0.71
N ASN A 34 0.17 10.01 -1.49
CA ASN A 34 1.17 10.91 -2.03
C ASN A 34 0.56 11.97 -2.96
N LYS A 35 -0.53 11.63 -3.64
CA LYS A 35 -1.25 12.58 -4.51
C LYS A 35 -2.18 13.52 -3.74
N GLY A 36 -2.32 13.32 -2.44
CA GLY A 36 -3.17 14.15 -1.60
C GLY A 36 -4.53 13.56 -1.27
N ILE A 37 -4.78 12.29 -1.65
CA ILE A 37 -5.99 11.58 -1.26
C ILE A 37 -5.73 10.98 0.11
N LYS A 38 -6.22 11.65 1.16
CA LYS A 38 -5.80 11.35 2.54
C LYS A 38 -6.90 10.78 3.43
N ARG A 39 -8.16 11.02 3.08
CA ARG A 39 -9.27 10.56 3.91
C ARG A 39 -9.68 9.14 3.58
N PRO A 40 -10.01 8.33 4.59
CA PRO A 40 -10.42 6.94 4.35
C PRO A 40 -11.53 6.81 3.30
N SER A 41 -12.56 7.65 3.37
CA SER A 41 -13.67 7.58 2.41
C SER A 41 -13.20 7.87 0.98
N GLU A 42 -12.26 8.80 0.82
CA GLU A 42 -11.71 9.12 -0.50
C GLU A 42 -10.80 8.01 -1.00
N LEU A 43 -10.00 7.43 -0.10
CA LEU A 43 -9.15 6.29 -0.44
C LEU A 43 -9.99 5.10 -0.88
N HIS A 44 -11.10 4.84 -0.18
CA HIS A 44 -12.01 3.74 -0.55
C HIS A 44 -12.60 3.96 -1.95
N LYS A 45 -12.99 5.19 -2.27
CA LYS A 45 -13.52 5.52 -3.60
C LYS A 45 -12.46 5.40 -4.69
N SER A 46 -11.20 5.68 -4.37
CA SER A 46 -10.12 5.65 -5.35
C SER A 46 -9.74 4.21 -5.73
N ILE A 47 -10.10 3.23 -4.92
CA ILE A 47 -9.80 1.81 -5.18
C ILE A 47 -11.11 1.01 -5.04
N PRO A 48 -12.04 1.16 -6.01
CA PRO A 48 -13.35 0.49 -5.88
C PRO A 48 -13.30 -1.02 -5.99
N GLN A 49 -12.18 -1.58 -6.46
CA GLN A 49 -12.01 -3.04 -6.57
C GLN A 49 -11.82 -3.71 -5.21
N ALA A 50 -11.46 -2.95 -4.18
CA ALA A 50 -11.22 -3.50 -2.85
C ALA A 50 -12.31 -3.07 -1.88
N SER A 51 -12.63 -3.93 -0.91
CA SER A 51 -13.57 -3.57 0.13
C SER A 51 -12.95 -2.57 1.10
N ALA A 52 -13.79 -1.75 1.73
CA ALA A 52 -13.35 -0.82 2.75
C ALA A 52 -12.61 -1.54 3.88
N ARG A 53 -13.09 -2.73 4.25
CA ARG A 53 -12.48 -3.54 5.31
C ARG A 53 -11.04 -3.91 4.98
N VAL A 54 -10.79 -4.37 3.74
CA VAL A 54 -9.45 -4.74 3.30
C VAL A 54 -8.53 -3.53 3.27
N LEU A 55 -9.01 -2.42 2.71
CA LEU A 55 -8.22 -1.19 2.64
C LEU A 55 -7.87 -0.66 4.02
N ASN A 56 -8.83 -0.68 4.95
CA ASN A 56 -8.58 -0.23 6.32
C ASN A 56 -7.57 -1.13 7.02
N GLN A 57 -7.62 -2.44 6.77
CA GLN A 57 -6.65 -3.37 7.32
C GLN A 57 -5.24 -3.05 6.82
N GLN A 58 -5.10 -2.79 5.53
CA GLN A 58 -3.79 -2.49 4.95
C GLN A 58 -3.28 -1.12 5.39
N LEU A 59 -4.16 -0.15 5.56
CA LEU A 59 -3.79 1.15 6.15
C LEU A 59 -3.27 0.97 7.58
N SER A 60 -3.91 0.12 8.37
CA SER A 60 -3.46 -0.16 9.74
C SER A 60 -2.09 -0.82 9.75
N GLU A 61 -1.82 -1.72 8.81
CA GLU A 61 -0.50 -2.36 8.69
C GLU A 61 0.56 -1.35 8.29
N LEU A 62 0.25 -0.46 7.35
CA LEU A 62 1.16 0.61 6.96
C LEU A 62 1.47 1.55 8.13
N GLU A 63 0.47 1.85 8.94
CA GLU A 63 0.65 2.66 10.14
C GLU A 63 1.53 1.92 11.15
N PHE A 64 1.26 0.64 11.37
CA PHE A 64 2.04 -0.19 12.30
C PHE A 64 3.53 -0.24 11.91
N HIS A 65 3.81 -0.31 10.61
CA HIS A 65 5.18 -0.35 10.11
C HIS A 65 5.83 1.04 9.99
N GLY A 66 5.14 2.09 10.40
CA GLY A 66 5.71 3.44 10.41
C GLY A 66 5.81 4.10 9.05
N ILE A 67 5.03 3.64 8.08
CA ILE A 67 5.04 4.16 6.71
C ILE A 67 4.05 5.30 6.55
N VAL A 68 2.91 5.21 7.22
CA VAL A 68 1.93 6.29 7.27
C VAL A 68 1.63 6.65 8.71
N THR A 69 1.15 7.86 8.93
CA THR A 69 0.63 8.31 10.21
C THR A 69 -0.83 8.69 10.03
N LYS A 70 -1.62 8.38 11.04
CA LYS A 70 -3.05 8.67 11.06
C LYS A 70 -3.27 9.86 11.99
N LYS A 71 -3.88 10.91 11.49
CA LYS A 71 -4.19 12.09 12.28
C LYS A 71 -5.69 12.24 12.39
N ILE A 72 -6.16 12.38 13.63
CA ILE A 72 -7.56 12.62 13.90
C ILE A 72 -7.71 14.08 14.31
N HIS A 73 -8.45 14.84 13.49
CA HIS A 73 -8.70 16.24 13.77
C HIS A 73 -9.88 16.36 14.72
N ASN A 74 -9.73 17.15 15.76
CA ASN A 74 -10.74 17.35 16.78
C ASN A 74 -11.77 18.38 16.33
N VAL A 75 -12.58 17.98 15.36
CA VAL A 75 -13.68 18.78 14.82
C VAL A 75 -14.95 17.93 14.85
N LEU A 76 -16.11 18.52 14.56
CA LEU A 76 -17.38 17.81 14.53
C LEU A 76 -18.00 17.86 13.14
N PRO A 77 -18.12 16.70 12.44
CA PRO A 77 -17.69 15.36 12.86
C PRO A 77 -16.16 15.21 12.82
N PRO A 78 -15.58 14.25 13.55
CA PRO A 78 -14.14 14.04 13.54
C PRO A 78 -13.63 13.77 12.12
N LYS A 79 -12.47 14.34 11.81
CA LYS A 79 -11.85 14.22 10.50
C LYS A 79 -10.58 13.38 10.64
N VAL A 80 -10.47 12.32 9.84
CA VAL A 80 -9.29 11.45 9.83
C VAL A 80 -8.52 11.66 8.53
N GLU A 81 -7.21 11.81 8.64
CA GLU A 81 -6.33 11.93 7.48
C GLU A 81 -5.09 11.08 7.66
N TYR A 82 -4.69 10.40 6.60
CA TYR A 82 -3.43 9.67 6.54
C TYR A 82 -2.38 10.50 5.82
N SER A 83 -1.15 10.43 6.28
CA SER A 83 -0.02 11.12 5.66
C SER A 83 1.17 10.20 5.64
N LEU A 84 2.06 10.39 4.67
CA LEU A 84 3.32 9.66 4.62
C LEU A 84 4.24 10.16 5.73
N THR A 85 4.92 9.21 6.38
CA THR A 85 6.04 9.52 7.27
C THR A 85 7.30 9.71 6.42
N SER A 86 8.43 10.01 7.06
CA SER A 86 9.71 10.03 6.34
C SER A 86 10.02 8.64 5.76
N GLY A 87 9.65 7.56 6.50
CA GLY A 87 9.76 6.20 5.97
C GLY A 87 8.89 5.98 4.75
N GLY A 88 7.67 6.51 4.78
CA GLY A 88 6.76 6.45 3.63
C GLY A 88 7.28 7.19 2.43
N GLU A 89 7.89 8.36 2.65
CA GLU A 89 8.49 9.10 1.55
C GLU A 89 9.69 8.35 0.96
N SER A 90 10.49 7.71 1.80
CA SER A 90 11.66 6.96 1.34
C SER A 90 11.29 5.76 0.48
N ILE A 91 10.11 5.14 0.71
CA ILE A 91 9.69 3.98 -0.07
C ILE A 91 9.14 4.36 -1.46
N LEU A 92 8.83 5.63 -1.69
CA LEU A 92 8.27 6.06 -2.98
C LEU A 92 9.18 5.75 -4.15
N GLU A 93 10.50 5.90 -3.99
CA GLU A 93 11.46 5.57 -5.04
C GLU A 93 11.35 4.10 -5.44
N VAL A 94 11.18 3.22 -4.46
CA VAL A 94 11.01 1.79 -4.70
C VAL A 94 9.73 1.54 -5.48
N LEU A 95 8.64 2.20 -5.08
CA LEU A 95 7.35 2.05 -5.76
C LEU A 95 7.41 2.55 -7.20
N TYR A 96 8.09 3.66 -7.45
CA TYR A 96 8.26 4.17 -8.81
C TYR A 96 9.08 3.22 -9.67
N ALA A 97 10.13 2.63 -9.10
CA ALA A 97 10.94 1.64 -9.81
C ALA A 97 10.10 0.40 -10.13
N MET A 98 9.28 -0.06 -9.20
CA MET A 98 8.38 -1.18 -9.43
C MET A 98 7.36 -0.87 -10.51
N LYS A 99 6.79 0.33 -10.49
CA LYS A 99 5.84 0.76 -11.51
C LYS A 99 6.49 0.80 -12.88
N SER A 100 7.70 1.35 -12.96
CA SER A 100 8.44 1.43 -14.22
C SER A 100 8.72 0.04 -14.78
N TRP A 101 9.15 -0.87 -13.93
CA TRP A 101 9.38 -2.26 -14.37
C TRP A 101 8.09 -2.89 -14.87
N GLY A 102 6.99 -2.70 -14.10
CA GLY A 102 5.69 -3.25 -14.46
C GLY A 102 5.17 -2.73 -15.79
N GLU A 103 5.35 -1.43 -16.04
CA GLU A 103 4.94 -0.85 -17.32
C GLU A 103 5.72 -1.44 -18.48
N SER A 104 7.03 -1.66 -18.31
CA SER A 104 7.85 -2.24 -19.37
C SER A 104 7.54 -3.73 -19.59
N TYR A 105 7.06 -4.42 -18.58
CA TYR A 105 6.72 -5.85 -18.65
C TYR A 105 5.24 -6.12 -18.99
N LYS A 106 4.45 -5.08 -19.04
CA LYS A 106 2.98 -5.18 -19.17
C LYS A 106 2.54 -6.04 -20.36
N LYS A 107 3.14 -5.81 -21.51
CA LYS A 107 2.80 -6.54 -22.75
C LYS A 107 3.07 -8.03 -22.59
N THR A 108 4.22 -8.38 -22.10
CA THR A 108 4.61 -9.78 -21.86
C THR A 108 3.69 -10.43 -20.85
N PHE A 109 3.37 -9.73 -19.77
CA PHE A 109 2.49 -10.25 -18.73
C PHE A 109 1.09 -10.55 -19.28
N HIS A 110 0.53 -9.63 -20.07
CA HIS A 110 -0.80 -9.84 -20.65
C HIS A 110 -0.82 -10.99 -21.64
N GLU A 111 0.26 -11.21 -22.36
CA GLU A 111 0.37 -12.36 -23.25
C GLU A 111 0.39 -13.68 -22.46
N ILE A 112 1.08 -13.69 -21.32
CA ILE A 112 1.14 -14.87 -20.46
C ILE A 112 -0.23 -15.23 -19.92
N ILE A 113 -0.93 -14.27 -19.30
CA ILE A 113 -2.23 -14.55 -18.69
C ILE A 113 -3.31 -14.85 -19.71
N LYS A 114 -3.13 -14.43 -20.95
CA LYS A 114 -4.06 -14.72 -22.03
C LYS A 114 -4.12 -16.22 -22.32
N TYR A 115 -3.00 -16.92 -22.14
CA TYR A 115 -2.96 -18.37 -22.35
C TYR A 115 -3.52 -19.16 -21.18
N GLU A 116 -3.56 -18.57 -19.99
CA GLU A 116 -4.07 -19.23 -18.80
C GLU A 116 -5.58 -19.07 -18.65
N GLY A 117 -6.09 -18.00 -19.20
CA GLY A 117 -7.47 -17.62 -19.05
C GLY A 117 -8.37 -18.26 -20.06
#